data_0cd97423af2f9df11d4ab356f318e938
#
_entry.id   0cd97423af2f9df11d4ab356f318e938
#
_cell.length_a   1.000
_cell.length_b   1.000
_cell.length_c   1.000
_cell.angle_alpha   90.00
_cell.angle_beta   90.00
_cell.angle_gamma   90.00
#
_symmetry.space_group_name_H-M   'P 1'
#
loop_
_entity.id
_entity.type
_entity.pdbx_description
1 polymer ?
#
loop_
_entity_poly.entity_id
_entity_poly.type
_entity_poly.pdbx_seq_one_letter_code
_entity_poly.pdbx_strand_id
1 'polypeptide(L)'
;MQHQHPFAATRNTFFSVLPGLSLILLHSVGGMRAVFNNLVALAFITALFYGLYVLMPTPLQWVALGTGVYITVSWVQYLQLYDPGCFGMMFRSKAFVLATIGFPSISFVTYGIGFWSAPFMQRVHGESISDAGLYLGLAAALGGFIGIVSGGFLADHLKTRTANARLYIGMAVPALALPFAVGFLYTDSVVAAYLFSFGFSILSPAWIGSGASTVNDLVMPRMRATASAYYLLMNTFLGLALGPYLMGQISDLYITSGADSGESLRTAMTWGLTMFGVAILFLTLATKYLSKDESSRVERARALGEGDV
;
A
#
# COMPACT_ATOMS: atom_id res chain seq x y z
N MET A 1 31.36 -7.89 -11.29
CA MET A 1 30.11 -7.17 -11.72
C MET A 1 30.44 -6.42 -13.00
N GLN A 2 29.78 -6.74 -14.12
CA GLN A 2 29.92 -5.96 -15.35
C GLN A 2 29.30 -4.57 -15.08
N HIS A 3 30.14 -3.52 -15.20
CA HIS A 3 29.66 -2.12 -15.19
C HIS A 3 28.76 -1.91 -16.41
N GLN A 4 27.47 -2.16 -16.25
CA GLN A 4 26.52 -1.77 -17.29
C GLN A 4 26.42 -0.24 -17.29
N HIS A 5 26.43 0.36 -18.48
CA HIS A 5 26.14 1.78 -18.65
C HIS A 5 24.82 2.13 -17.96
N PRO A 6 24.74 3.23 -17.19
CA PRO A 6 23.54 3.61 -16.43
C PRO A 6 22.28 3.67 -17.32
N PHE A 7 22.41 4.06 -18.58
CA PHE A 7 21.32 4.05 -19.57
C PHE A 7 20.81 2.64 -19.89
N ALA A 8 21.67 1.61 -19.89
CA ALA A 8 21.25 0.25 -20.17
C ALA A 8 20.46 -0.34 -18.99
N ALA A 9 20.85 -0.03 -17.74
CA ALA A 9 20.15 -0.45 -16.55
C ALA A 9 18.75 0.20 -16.48
N THR A 10 18.65 1.51 -16.72
CA THR A 10 17.35 2.24 -16.75
C THR A 10 16.44 1.70 -17.84
N ARG A 11 16.96 1.49 -19.06
CA ARG A 11 16.20 0.91 -20.17
C ARG A 11 15.66 -0.48 -19.84
N ASN A 12 16.49 -1.33 -19.26
CA ASN A 12 16.07 -2.70 -18.91
C ASN A 12 15.04 -2.71 -17.79
N THR A 13 15.17 -1.84 -16.80
CA THR A 13 14.13 -1.67 -15.77
C THR A 13 12.81 -1.20 -16.37
N PHE A 14 12.84 -0.23 -17.30
CA PHE A 14 11.65 0.23 -18.01
C PHE A 14 10.99 -0.89 -18.84
N PHE A 15 11.78 -1.67 -19.57
CA PHE A 15 11.25 -2.79 -20.34
C PHE A 15 10.71 -3.93 -19.49
N SER A 16 11.23 -4.11 -18.25
CA SER A 16 10.73 -5.16 -17.34
C SER A 16 9.30 -4.92 -16.85
N VAL A 17 8.81 -3.68 -16.90
CA VAL A 17 7.45 -3.31 -16.49
C VAL A 17 6.47 -3.23 -17.67
N LEU A 18 6.93 -3.30 -18.91
CA LEU A 18 6.05 -3.26 -20.07
C LEU A 18 5.60 -4.68 -20.47
N PRO A 19 4.28 -4.96 -20.49
CA PRO A 19 3.75 -6.24 -20.94
C PRO A 19 4.26 -6.60 -22.35
N GLY A 20 4.74 -7.83 -22.51
CA GLY A 20 5.34 -8.30 -23.77
C GLY A 20 6.86 -8.05 -23.84
N LEU A 21 7.36 -6.85 -23.59
CA LEU A 21 8.80 -6.57 -23.53
C LEU A 21 9.46 -7.23 -22.30
N SER A 22 8.72 -7.38 -21.21
CA SER A 22 9.15 -8.15 -20.03
C SER A 22 9.51 -9.59 -20.39
N LEU A 23 8.79 -10.24 -21.32
CA LEU A 23 9.07 -11.62 -21.76
C LEU A 23 10.41 -11.71 -22.48
N ILE A 24 10.75 -10.72 -23.33
CA ILE A 24 12.04 -10.65 -24.02
C ILE A 24 13.19 -10.52 -23.03
N LEU A 25 13.03 -9.65 -22.02
CA LEU A 25 14.04 -9.50 -20.95
C LEU A 25 14.16 -10.76 -20.09
N LEU A 26 13.04 -11.37 -19.70
CA LEU A 26 13.05 -12.62 -18.94
C LEU A 26 13.73 -13.74 -19.73
N HIS A 27 13.50 -13.81 -21.05
CA HIS A 27 14.19 -14.76 -21.91
C HIS A 27 15.71 -14.51 -21.92
N SER A 28 16.15 -13.24 -22.02
CA SER A 28 17.57 -12.89 -22.09
C SER A 28 18.34 -13.19 -20.78
N VAL A 29 17.65 -13.14 -19.63
CA VAL A 29 18.29 -13.35 -18.30
C VAL A 29 18.10 -14.77 -17.78
N GLY A 30 16.92 -15.38 -17.99
CA GLY A 30 16.54 -16.68 -17.41
C GLY A 30 16.14 -17.74 -18.44
N GLY A 31 16.26 -17.43 -19.74
CA GLY A 31 15.93 -18.35 -20.82
C GLY A 31 14.44 -18.69 -20.91
N MET A 32 14.13 -19.76 -21.65
CA MET A 32 12.75 -20.21 -21.90
C MET A 32 12.01 -20.59 -20.61
N ARG A 33 12.71 -21.08 -19.59
CA ARG A 33 12.10 -21.44 -18.30
C ARG A 33 11.53 -20.22 -17.57
N ALA A 34 12.21 -19.07 -17.65
CA ALA A 34 11.72 -17.83 -17.05
C ALA A 34 10.45 -17.33 -17.76
N VAL A 35 10.44 -17.41 -19.11
CA VAL A 35 9.26 -17.07 -19.91
C VAL A 35 8.09 -17.99 -19.57
N PHE A 36 8.31 -19.30 -19.49
CA PHE A 36 7.27 -20.24 -19.13
C PHE A 36 6.66 -19.95 -17.76
N ASN A 37 7.49 -19.72 -16.74
CA ASN A 37 7.01 -19.37 -15.38
C ASN A 37 6.19 -18.08 -15.39
N ASN A 38 6.58 -17.09 -16.20
CA ASN A 38 5.85 -15.83 -16.32
C ASN A 38 4.49 -16.02 -17.02
N LEU A 39 4.43 -16.84 -18.06
CA LEU A 39 3.17 -17.19 -18.74
C LEU A 39 2.23 -17.98 -17.82
N VAL A 40 2.75 -18.88 -16.98
CA VAL A 40 1.95 -19.57 -15.94
C VAL A 40 1.39 -18.55 -14.95
N ALA A 41 2.20 -17.60 -14.49
CA ALA A 41 1.73 -16.53 -13.63
C ALA A 41 0.65 -15.66 -14.30
N LEU A 42 0.84 -15.31 -15.58
CA LEU A 42 -0.16 -14.58 -16.38
C LEU A 42 -1.48 -15.36 -16.46
N ALA A 43 -1.42 -16.67 -16.75
CA ALA A 43 -2.60 -17.51 -16.83
C ALA A 43 -3.35 -17.58 -15.49
N PHE A 44 -2.61 -17.72 -14.38
CA PHE A 44 -3.19 -17.70 -13.04
C PHE A 44 -3.85 -16.36 -12.70
N ILE A 45 -3.16 -15.25 -12.98
CA ILE A 45 -3.68 -13.88 -12.76
C ILE A 45 -4.96 -13.69 -13.61
N THR A 46 -4.91 -14.06 -14.88
CA THR A 46 -6.09 -13.95 -15.78
C THR A 46 -7.26 -14.77 -15.25
N ALA A 47 -7.04 -16.01 -14.81
CA ALA A 47 -8.08 -16.85 -14.26
C ALA A 47 -8.68 -16.27 -12.96
N LEU A 48 -7.82 -15.73 -12.08
CA LEU A 48 -8.25 -15.08 -10.83
C LEU A 48 -9.14 -13.86 -11.12
N PHE A 49 -8.67 -12.95 -11.97
CA PHE A 49 -9.40 -11.72 -12.29
C PHE A 49 -10.64 -11.99 -13.15
N TYR A 50 -10.63 -13.03 -13.98
CA TYR A 50 -11.84 -13.50 -14.65
C TYR A 50 -12.89 -14.04 -13.66
N GLY A 51 -12.47 -14.81 -12.65
CA GLY A 51 -13.35 -15.25 -11.57
C GLY A 51 -13.97 -14.07 -10.79
N LEU A 52 -13.15 -13.05 -10.48
CA LEU A 52 -13.63 -11.82 -9.83
C LEU A 52 -14.59 -11.03 -10.74
N TYR A 53 -14.34 -10.99 -12.04
CA TYR A 53 -15.24 -10.38 -13.02
C TYR A 53 -16.61 -11.07 -13.07
N VAL A 54 -16.65 -12.40 -12.96
CA VAL A 54 -17.93 -13.16 -12.91
C VAL A 54 -18.73 -12.79 -11.66
N LEU A 55 -18.06 -12.55 -10.53
CA LEU A 55 -18.70 -12.16 -9.28
C LEU A 55 -19.10 -10.68 -9.26
N MET A 56 -18.32 -9.81 -9.89
CA MET A 56 -18.50 -8.36 -9.92
C MET A 56 -18.23 -7.87 -11.35
N PRO A 57 -19.27 -7.65 -12.19
CA PRO A 57 -19.11 -7.44 -13.62
C PRO A 57 -18.65 -6.01 -14.00
N THR A 58 -17.43 -5.64 -13.57
CA THR A 58 -16.75 -4.39 -13.92
C THR A 58 -15.47 -4.68 -14.72
N PRO A 59 -15.58 -5.01 -16.03
CA PRO A 59 -14.48 -5.60 -16.81
C PRO A 59 -13.23 -4.70 -16.88
N LEU A 60 -13.41 -3.41 -17.10
CA LEU A 60 -12.28 -2.47 -17.26
C LEU A 60 -11.42 -2.40 -16.00
N GLN A 61 -12.06 -2.41 -14.84
CA GLN A 61 -11.39 -2.35 -13.55
C GLN A 61 -10.55 -3.60 -13.29
N TRP A 62 -11.12 -4.78 -13.54
CA TRP A 62 -10.41 -6.04 -13.33
C TRP A 62 -9.26 -6.23 -14.32
N VAL A 63 -9.41 -5.76 -15.56
CA VAL A 63 -8.32 -5.74 -16.55
C VAL A 63 -7.20 -4.80 -16.07
N ALA A 64 -7.53 -3.60 -15.60
CA ALA A 64 -6.53 -2.65 -15.10
C ALA A 64 -5.78 -3.21 -13.88
N LEU A 65 -6.50 -3.75 -12.88
CA LEU A 65 -5.91 -4.36 -11.69
C LEU A 65 -5.08 -5.60 -12.05
N GLY A 66 -5.60 -6.49 -12.89
CA GLY A 66 -4.89 -7.68 -13.34
C GLY A 66 -3.60 -7.35 -14.09
N THR A 67 -3.64 -6.30 -14.93
CA THR A 67 -2.44 -5.79 -15.62
C THR A 67 -1.42 -5.26 -14.62
N GLY A 68 -1.83 -4.51 -13.61
CA GLY A 68 -0.95 -4.01 -12.55
C GLY A 68 -0.28 -5.13 -11.75
N VAL A 69 -1.04 -6.18 -11.38
CA VAL A 69 -0.49 -7.37 -10.72
C VAL A 69 0.49 -8.10 -11.63
N TYR A 70 0.16 -8.28 -12.90
CA TYR A 70 1.05 -8.93 -13.86
C TYR A 70 2.37 -8.16 -14.05
N ILE A 71 2.30 -6.85 -14.19
CA ILE A 71 3.50 -5.99 -14.26
C ILE A 71 4.36 -6.18 -13.00
N THR A 72 3.75 -6.17 -11.82
CA THR A 72 4.45 -6.36 -10.54
C THR A 72 5.14 -7.72 -10.48
N VAL A 73 4.43 -8.79 -10.82
CA VAL A 73 4.96 -10.16 -10.82
C VAL A 73 6.12 -10.29 -11.82
N SER A 74 5.97 -9.74 -13.03
CA SER A 74 7.02 -9.76 -14.05
C SER A 74 8.26 -9.00 -13.61
N TRP A 75 8.09 -7.84 -12.97
CA TRP A 75 9.19 -7.06 -12.43
C TRP A 75 9.89 -7.78 -11.27
N VAL A 76 9.15 -8.38 -10.33
CA VAL A 76 9.71 -9.16 -9.22
C VAL A 76 10.48 -10.37 -9.75
N GLN A 77 9.95 -11.05 -10.75
CA GLN A 77 10.63 -12.18 -11.39
C GLN A 77 11.91 -11.75 -12.09
N TYR A 78 11.89 -10.61 -12.80
CA TYR A 78 13.08 -10.01 -13.40
C TYR A 78 14.11 -9.66 -12.32
N LEU A 79 13.71 -9.02 -11.22
CA LEU A 79 14.59 -8.69 -10.09
C LEU A 79 15.22 -9.95 -9.50
N GLN A 80 14.47 -11.03 -9.34
CA GLN A 80 14.97 -12.31 -8.83
C GLN A 80 16.11 -12.89 -9.69
N LEU A 81 16.01 -12.73 -11.01
CA LEU A 81 16.99 -13.26 -11.97
C LEU A 81 18.18 -12.33 -12.18
N TYR A 82 17.92 -11.02 -12.20
CA TYR A 82 18.92 -10.00 -12.53
C TYR A 82 19.74 -9.55 -11.31
N ASP A 83 19.09 -9.34 -10.16
CA ASP A 83 19.73 -8.97 -8.89
C ASP A 83 19.23 -9.87 -7.75
N PRO A 84 19.70 -11.13 -7.68
CA PRO A 84 19.29 -12.08 -6.64
C PRO A 84 19.62 -11.60 -5.23
N GLY A 85 20.66 -10.76 -5.07
CA GLY A 85 21.02 -10.15 -3.80
C GLY A 85 19.94 -9.19 -3.30
N CYS A 86 19.53 -8.25 -4.15
CA CYS A 86 18.46 -7.32 -3.84
C CYS A 86 17.13 -8.06 -3.57
N PHE A 87 16.75 -9.00 -4.44
CA PHE A 87 15.58 -9.84 -4.24
C PHE A 87 15.62 -10.58 -2.90
N GLY A 88 16.74 -11.22 -2.57
CA GLY A 88 16.92 -11.95 -1.32
C GLY A 88 16.83 -11.04 -0.08
N MET A 89 17.43 -9.86 -0.15
CA MET A 89 17.34 -8.88 0.94
C MET A 89 15.90 -8.41 1.22
N MET A 90 15.08 -8.24 0.19
CA MET A 90 13.69 -7.84 0.29
C MET A 90 12.79 -9.01 0.73
N PHE A 91 12.75 -10.08 -0.05
CA PHE A 91 11.71 -11.12 0.07
C PHE A 91 12.05 -12.25 1.05
N ARG A 92 13.31 -12.42 1.45
CA ARG A 92 13.68 -13.31 2.55
C ARG A 92 13.61 -12.65 3.93
N SER A 93 13.52 -11.31 3.99
CA SER A 93 13.25 -10.59 5.23
C SER A 93 11.76 -10.65 5.56
N LYS A 94 11.41 -11.34 6.65
CA LYS A 94 10.03 -11.41 7.13
C LYS A 94 9.52 -10.04 7.55
N ALA A 95 10.37 -9.23 8.18
CA ALA A 95 10.02 -7.85 8.55
C ALA A 95 9.67 -7.01 7.32
N PHE A 96 10.42 -7.12 6.21
CA PHE A 96 10.15 -6.40 4.97
C PHE A 96 8.79 -6.79 4.37
N VAL A 97 8.54 -8.09 4.21
CA VAL A 97 7.28 -8.59 3.62
C VAL A 97 6.07 -8.17 4.47
N LEU A 98 6.16 -8.33 5.80
CA LEU A 98 5.07 -7.97 6.71
C LEU A 98 4.82 -6.46 6.73
N ALA A 99 5.87 -5.63 6.71
CA ALA A 99 5.75 -4.18 6.64
C ALA A 99 5.13 -3.70 5.31
N THR A 100 5.51 -4.34 4.18
CA THR A 100 4.96 -4.01 2.85
C THR A 100 3.51 -4.49 2.64
N ILE A 101 2.93 -5.20 3.58
CA ILE A 101 1.49 -5.48 3.64
C ILE A 101 0.82 -4.58 4.68
N GLY A 102 1.41 -4.47 5.87
CA GLY A 102 0.80 -3.76 7.00
C GLY A 102 0.61 -2.26 6.75
N PHE A 103 1.65 -1.55 6.30
CA PHE A 103 1.53 -0.11 6.03
C PHE A 103 0.56 0.21 4.88
N PRO A 104 0.59 -0.48 3.71
CA PRO A 104 -0.41 -0.27 2.67
C PRO A 104 -1.86 -0.56 3.08
N SER A 105 -2.08 -1.42 4.08
CA SER A 105 -3.41 -1.64 4.64
C SER A 105 -3.97 -0.40 5.36
N ILE A 106 -3.10 0.45 5.94
CA ILE A 106 -3.51 1.77 6.46
C ILE A 106 -3.92 2.69 5.30
N SER A 107 -3.14 2.69 4.22
CA SER A 107 -3.45 3.47 3.01
C SER A 107 -4.79 3.10 2.40
N PHE A 108 -5.16 1.82 2.41
CA PHE A 108 -6.46 1.36 1.94
C PHE A 108 -7.61 2.14 2.59
N VAL A 109 -7.56 2.25 3.91
CA VAL A 109 -8.58 3.00 4.67
C VAL A 109 -8.49 4.49 4.40
N THR A 110 -7.28 5.05 4.44
CA THR A 110 -7.06 6.49 4.26
C THR A 110 -7.54 6.96 2.89
N TYR A 111 -7.15 6.28 1.81
CA TYR A 111 -7.57 6.64 0.45
C TYR A 111 -9.04 6.30 0.20
N GLY A 112 -9.54 5.19 0.75
CA GLY A 112 -10.93 4.81 0.63
C GLY A 112 -11.87 5.84 1.27
N ILE A 113 -11.63 6.18 2.54
CA ILE A 113 -12.39 7.23 3.25
C ILE A 113 -12.20 8.58 2.55
N GLY A 114 -10.97 8.96 2.21
CA GLY A 114 -10.70 10.24 1.55
C GLY A 114 -11.48 10.42 0.26
N PHE A 115 -11.54 9.39 -0.59
CA PHE A 115 -12.27 9.42 -1.86
C PHE A 115 -13.78 9.51 -1.67
N TRP A 116 -14.33 8.75 -0.71
CA TRP A 116 -15.78 8.65 -0.51
C TRP A 116 -16.35 9.67 0.48
N SER A 117 -15.53 10.46 1.18
CA SER A 117 -15.97 11.43 2.17
C SER A 117 -16.93 12.49 1.62
N ALA A 118 -16.63 13.10 0.47
CA ALA A 118 -17.49 14.13 -0.12
C ALA A 118 -18.85 13.53 -0.61
N PRO A 119 -18.87 12.41 -1.36
CA PRO A 119 -20.11 11.70 -1.65
C PRO A 119 -20.90 11.27 -0.39
N PHE A 120 -20.20 10.88 0.67
CA PHE A 120 -20.84 10.52 1.94
C PHE A 120 -21.53 11.72 2.59
N MET A 121 -20.87 12.88 2.68
CA MET A 121 -21.48 14.10 3.22
C MET A 121 -22.70 14.54 2.40
N GLN A 122 -22.65 14.37 1.08
CA GLN A 122 -23.78 14.66 0.22
C GLN A 122 -24.97 13.70 0.45
N ARG A 123 -24.69 12.38 0.49
CA ARG A 123 -25.77 11.37 0.57
C ARG A 123 -26.40 11.27 1.95
N VAL A 124 -25.62 11.47 3.02
CA VAL A 124 -26.07 11.27 4.41
C VAL A 124 -26.50 12.59 5.06
N HIS A 125 -25.75 13.66 4.82
CA HIS A 125 -26.00 14.95 5.48
C HIS A 125 -26.67 15.99 4.56
N GLY A 126 -26.85 15.70 3.27
CA GLY A 126 -27.45 16.64 2.32
C GLY A 126 -26.56 17.84 1.94
N GLU A 127 -25.26 17.78 2.28
CA GLU A 127 -24.30 18.84 1.97
C GLU A 127 -24.07 18.99 0.47
N SER A 128 -23.77 20.21 0.01
CA SER A 128 -23.33 20.41 -1.36
C SER A 128 -21.94 19.78 -1.58
N ILE A 129 -21.69 19.24 -2.77
CA ILE A 129 -20.34 18.69 -3.13
C ILE A 129 -19.27 19.78 -3.00
N SER A 130 -19.60 21.04 -3.31
CA SER A 130 -18.68 22.18 -3.21
C SER A 130 -18.28 22.46 -1.77
N ASP A 131 -19.24 22.52 -0.85
CA ASP A 131 -18.97 22.80 0.56
C ASP A 131 -18.26 21.62 1.22
N ALA A 132 -18.74 20.41 0.97
CA ALA A 132 -18.08 19.19 1.43
C ALA A 132 -16.62 19.11 0.92
N GLY A 133 -16.39 19.38 -0.37
CA GLY A 133 -15.07 19.41 -0.96
C GLY A 133 -14.16 20.49 -0.34
N LEU A 134 -14.68 21.67 -0.05
CA LEU A 134 -13.91 22.74 0.59
C LEU A 134 -13.49 22.37 2.01
N TYR A 135 -14.45 21.99 2.88
CA TYR A 135 -14.14 21.69 4.29
C TYR A 135 -13.30 20.43 4.45
N LEU A 136 -13.62 19.36 3.71
CA LEU A 136 -12.82 18.13 3.74
C LEU A 136 -11.43 18.33 3.12
N GLY A 137 -11.33 19.14 2.06
CA GLY A 137 -10.06 19.50 1.45
C GLY A 137 -9.16 20.32 2.38
N LEU A 138 -9.72 21.31 3.08
CA LEU A 138 -8.98 22.05 4.12
C LEU A 138 -8.57 21.16 5.29
N ALA A 139 -9.45 20.29 5.75
CA ALA A 139 -9.16 19.31 6.78
C ALA A 139 -8.02 18.36 6.37
N ALA A 140 -8.04 17.87 5.12
CA ALA A 140 -6.99 17.01 4.58
C ALA A 140 -5.65 17.74 4.43
N ALA A 141 -5.66 18.99 3.96
CA ALA A 141 -4.43 19.78 3.77
C ALA A 141 -3.76 20.13 5.11
N LEU A 142 -4.52 20.73 6.03
CA LEU A 142 -4.00 21.13 7.34
C LEU A 142 -3.71 19.91 8.24
N GLY A 143 -4.65 18.97 8.32
CA GLY A 143 -4.50 17.75 9.10
C GLY A 143 -3.36 16.87 8.56
N GLY A 144 -3.26 16.72 7.24
CA GLY A 144 -2.19 15.99 6.59
C GLY A 144 -0.80 16.57 6.89
N PHE A 145 -0.66 17.90 6.79
CA PHE A 145 0.59 18.58 7.14
C PHE A 145 0.97 18.31 8.62
N ILE A 146 0.04 18.56 9.55
CA ILE A 146 0.27 18.33 10.99
C ILE A 146 0.63 16.86 11.24
N GLY A 147 -0.12 15.92 10.64
CA GLY A 147 0.05 14.49 10.86
C GLY A 147 1.38 13.96 10.35
N ILE A 148 1.76 14.29 9.11
CA ILE A 148 3.02 13.83 8.52
C ILE A 148 4.21 14.36 9.33
N VAL A 149 4.22 15.65 9.68
CA VAL A 149 5.32 16.27 10.42
C VAL A 149 5.42 15.71 11.84
N SER A 150 4.30 15.67 12.59
CA SER A 150 4.29 15.15 13.96
C SER A 150 4.58 13.64 14.02
N GLY A 151 4.04 12.87 13.08
CA GLY A 151 4.29 11.43 12.98
C GLY A 151 5.74 11.11 12.66
N GLY A 152 6.36 11.85 11.74
CA GLY A 152 7.78 11.72 11.43
C GLY A 152 8.66 12.04 12.64
N PHE A 153 8.44 13.21 13.27
CA PHE A 153 9.17 13.62 14.47
C PHE A 153 9.03 12.59 15.61
N LEU A 154 7.83 12.11 15.88
CA LEU A 154 7.57 11.13 16.92
C LEU A 154 8.25 9.78 16.61
N ALA A 155 8.22 9.34 15.36
CA ALA A 155 8.88 8.11 14.92
C ALA A 155 10.40 8.18 15.12
N ASP A 156 11.03 9.28 14.72
CA ASP A 156 12.47 9.47 14.86
C ASP A 156 12.87 9.60 16.34
N HIS A 157 12.11 10.34 17.15
CA HIS A 157 12.35 10.43 18.60
C HIS A 157 12.23 9.06 19.30
N LEU A 158 11.20 8.27 18.97
CA LEU A 158 11.04 6.94 19.55
C LEU A 158 12.08 5.94 19.04
N LYS A 159 12.60 6.10 17.82
CA LYS A 159 13.66 5.23 17.26
C LYS A 159 14.93 5.26 18.11
N THR A 160 15.20 6.34 18.83
CA THR A 160 16.34 6.40 19.77
C THR A 160 16.18 5.47 20.97
N ARG A 161 14.95 5.05 21.28
CA ARG A 161 14.61 4.20 22.43
C ARG A 161 14.35 2.74 22.08
N THR A 162 13.84 2.48 20.86
CA THR A 162 13.49 1.13 20.43
C THR A 162 13.59 0.96 18.92
N ALA A 163 14.14 -0.17 18.49
CA ALA A 163 14.21 -0.52 17.06
C ALA A 163 12.83 -0.59 16.40
N ASN A 164 11.80 -0.98 17.15
CA ASN A 164 10.43 -1.15 16.65
C ASN A 164 9.60 0.14 16.61
N ALA A 165 10.18 1.31 16.95
CA ALA A 165 9.46 2.58 17.07
C ALA A 165 8.54 2.88 15.88
N ARG A 166 9.04 2.71 14.65
CA ARG A 166 8.30 2.98 13.42
C ARG A 166 7.11 2.05 13.23
N LEU A 167 7.24 0.79 13.62
CA LEU A 167 6.12 -0.15 13.61
C LEU A 167 5.07 0.21 14.68
N TYR A 168 5.51 0.69 15.85
CA TYR A 168 4.60 1.16 16.91
C TYR A 168 3.79 2.38 16.44
N ILE A 169 4.40 3.33 15.73
CA ILE A 169 3.65 4.43 15.09
C ILE A 169 2.66 3.87 14.07
N GLY A 170 3.09 2.93 13.22
CA GLY A 170 2.22 2.28 12.25
C GLY A 170 1.02 1.54 12.88
N MET A 171 1.16 1.02 14.10
CA MET A 171 0.05 0.39 14.85
C MET A 171 -0.80 1.41 15.61
N ALA A 172 -0.18 2.44 16.18
CA ALA A 172 -0.89 3.47 16.92
C ALA A 172 -1.80 4.32 16.04
N VAL A 173 -1.35 4.63 14.81
CA VAL A 173 -2.13 5.42 13.84
C VAL A 173 -3.51 4.81 13.58
N PRO A 174 -3.66 3.56 13.10
CA PRO A 174 -4.98 2.99 12.88
C PRO A 174 -5.81 2.86 14.16
N ALA A 175 -5.19 2.54 15.29
CA ALA A 175 -5.90 2.45 16.58
C ALA A 175 -6.48 3.80 17.02
N LEU A 176 -5.72 4.89 16.87
CA LEU A 176 -6.14 6.23 17.24
C LEU A 176 -7.05 6.88 16.18
N ALA A 177 -6.88 6.58 14.90
CA ALA A 177 -7.71 7.11 13.81
C ALA A 177 -9.08 6.44 13.74
N LEU A 178 -9.21 5.19 14.21
CA LEU A 178 -10.46 4.44 14.17
C LEU A 178 -11.64 5.15 14.83
N PRO A 179 -11.55 5.67 16.09
CA PRO A 179 -12.67 6.38 16.71
C PRO A 179 -13.08 7.64 15.94
N PHE A 180 -12.14 8.35 15.31
CA PHE A 180 -12.47 9.50 14.47
C PHE A 180 -13.16 9.08 13.17
N ALA A 181 -12.74 7.99 12.54
CA ALA A 181 -13.42 7.44 11.37
C ALA A 181 -14.83 6.97 11.70
N VAL A 182 -15.03 6.26 12.82
CA VAL A 182 -16.34 5.83 13.29
C VAL A 182 -17.21 7.05 13.64
N GLY A 183 -16.66 8.04 14.36
CA GLY A 183 -17.37 9.28 14.66
C GLY A 183 -17.81 10.03 13.40
N PHE A 184 -16.96 10.10 12.37
CA PHE A 184 -17.32 10.69 11.07
C PHE A 184 -18.50 9.97 10.39
N LEU A 185 -18.51 8.63 10.44
CA LEU A 185 -19.50 7.82 9.75
C LEU A 185 -20.86 7.77 10.47
N TYR A 186 -20.90 7.92 11.80
CA TYR A 186 -22.11 7.66 12.59
C TYR A 186 -22.66 8.87 13.34
N THR A 187 -22.05 10.05 13.25
CA THR A 187 -22.65 11.27 13.81
C THR A 187 -23.79 11.80 12.93
N ASP A 188 -24.82 12.34 13.54
CA ASP A 188 -25.92 13.03 12.83
C ASP A 188 -25.61 14.52 12.63
N SER A 189 -24.61 15.06 13.30
CA SER A 189 -24.23 16.47 13.21
C SER A 189 -23.20 16.71 12.12
N VAL A 190 -23.54 17.55 11.14
CA VAL A 190 -22.62 17.99 10.06
C VAL A 190 -21.33 18.57 10.63
N VAL A 191 -21.44 19.45 11.65
CA VAL A 191 -20.27 20.07 12.29
C VAL A 191 -19.38 19.01 12.95
N ALA A 192 -19.99 18.07 13.67
CA ALA A 192 -19.23 16.98 14.30
C ALA A 192 -18.58 16.08 13.24
N ALA A 193 -19.23 15.81 12.10
CA ALA A 193 -18.65 15.05 11.00
C ALA A 193 -17.37 15.73 10.47
N TYR A 194 -17.39 17.03 10.24
CA TYR A 194 -16.19 17.78 9.82
C TYR A 194 -15.09 17.76 10.88
N LEU A 195 -15.42 17.88 12.17
CA LEU A 195 -14.43 17.79 13.25
C LEU A 195 -13.80 16.40 13.36
N PHE A 196 -14.59 15.34 13.24
CA PHE A 196 -14.09 13.97 13.19
C PHE A 196 -13.22 13.73 11.95
N SER A 197 -13.63 14.24 10.79
CA SER A 197 -12.84 14.17 9.55
C SER A 197 -11.50 14.90 9.70
N PHE A 198 -11.47 16.04 10.36
CA PHE A 198 -10.23 16.76 10.65
C PHE A 198 -9.30 15.96 11.55
N GLY A 199 -9.81 15.40 12.66
CA GLY A 199 -9.03 14.52 13.54
C GLY A 199 -8.51 13.27 12.82
N PHE A 200 -9.33 12.65 11.98
CA PHE A 200 -8.90 11.56 11.10
C PHE A 200 -7.79 11.99 10.15
N SER A 201 -7.90 13.18 9.54
CA SER A 201 -6.92 13.72 8.59
C SER A 201 -5.56 14.04 9.24
N ILE A 202 -5.53 14.32 10.55
CA ILE A 202 -4.27 14.46 11.31
C ILE A 202 -3.63 13.09 11.52
N LEU A 203 -4.39 12.12 11.98
CA LEU A 203 -3.86 10.83 12.41
C LEU A 203 -3.49 9.94 11.22
N SER A 204 -4.38 9.86 10.22
CA SER A 204 -4.26 8.89 9.14
C SER A 204 -2.97 8.96 8.29
N PRO A 205 -2.31 10.12 8.04
CA PRO A 205 -1.06 10.17 7.29
C PRO A 205 0.21 10.10 8.16
N ALA A 206 0.10 10.09 9.49
CA ALA A 206 1.24 10.17 10.42
C ALA A 206 2.24 9.00 10.32
N TRP A 207 1.85 7.89 9.71
CA TRP A 207 2.69 6.70 9.50
C TRP A 207 3.56 6.75 8.22
N ILE A 208 3.31 7.69 7.29
CA ILE A 208 3.92 7.68 5.94
C ILE A 208 5.45 7.62 5.99
N GLY A 209 6.08 8.48 6.80
CA GLY A 209 7.52 8.47 6.99
C GLY A 209 8.03 7.18 7.62
N SER A 210 7.28 6.61 8.56
CA SER A 210 7.63 5.35 9.24
C SER A 210 7.67 4.17 8.29
N GLY A 211 6.72 4.06 7.36
CA GLY A 211 6.65 2.96 6.41
C GLY A 211 7.84 2.95 5.44
N ALA A 212 8.10 4.07 4.77
CA ALA A 212 9.21 4.21 3.84
C ALA A 212 10.57 3.98 4.53
N SER A 213 10.77 4.56 5.72
CA SER A 213 12.00 4.38 6.48
C SER A 213 12.23 2.94 6.94
N THR A 214 11.15 2.24 7.35
CA THR A 214 11.25 0.83 7.78
C THR A 214 11.77 -0.06 6.67
N VAL A 215 11.22 0.05 5.46
CA VAL A 215 11.66 -0.81 4.34
C VAL A 215 13.09 -0.48 3.88
N ASN A 216 13.50 0.80 3.97
CA ASN A 216 14.84 1.23 3.60
C ASN A 216 15.92 0.82 4.61
N ASP A 217 15.59 0.70 5.89
CA ASP A 217 16.54 0.24 6.92
C ASP A 217 16.83 -1.28 6.83
N LEU A 218 15.96 -2.05 6.18
CA LEU A 218 16.09 -3.49 6.03
C LEU A 218 16.97 -3.95 4.85
N VAL A 219 17.35 -3.01 3.96
CA VAL A 219 18.15 -3.29 2.77
C VAL A 219 19.42 -2.45 2.74
N MET A 220 20.38 -2.86 1.90
CA MET A 220 21.63 -2.12 1.73
C MET A 220 21.41 -0.79 0.99
N PRO A 221 22.27 0.23 1.19
CA PRO A 221 22.11 1.55 0.57
C PRO A 221 21.87 1.53 -0.95
N ARG A 222 22.57 0.67 -1.69
CA ARG A 222 22.42 0.53 -3.14
C ARG A 222 21.02 -0.01 -3.57
N MET A 223 20.34 -0.73 -2.66
CA MET A 223 19.05 -1.39 -2.92
C MET A 223 17.85 -0.54 -2.50
N ARG A 224 18.07 0.58 -1.78
CA ARG A 224 16.97 1.40 -1.22
C ARG A 224 16.01 1.93 -2.27
N ALA A 225 16.53 2.34 -3.43
CA ALA A 225 15.68 2.82 -4.53
C ALA A 225 14.71 1.73 -5.01
N THR A 226 15.20 0.50 -5.19
CA THR A 226 14.39 -0.67 -5.59
C THR A 226 13.37 -1.06 -4.52
N ALA A 227 13.80 -1.09 -3.25
CA ALA A 227 12.93 -1.40 -2.11
C ALA A 227 11.82 -0.34 -1.94
N SER A 228 12.16 0.95 -2.05
CA SER A 228 11.19 2.05 -2.02
C SER A 228 10.22 1.98 -3.19
N ALA A 229 10.69 1.68 -4.41
CA ALA A 229 9.84 1.53 -5.58
C ALA A 229 8.81 0.40 -5.39
N TYR A 230 9.25 -0.76 -4.88
CA TYR A 230 8.34 -1.86 -4.55
C TYR A 230 7.33 -1.47 -3.46
N TYR A 231 7.79 -0.84 -2.40
CA TYR A 231 6.92 -0.38 -1.32
C TYR A 231 5.87 0.62 -1.81
N LEU A 232 6.26 1.61 -2.61
CA LEU A 232 5.34 2.58 -3.20
C LEU A 232 4.34 1.91 -4.16
N LEU A 233 4.79 0.93 -4.94
CA LEU A 233 3.92 0.15 -5.81
C LEU A 233 2.86 -0.60 -5.00
N MET A 234 3.27 -1.29 -3.92
CA MET A 234 2.33 -1.97 -3.02
C MET A 234 1.37 -1.00 -2.33
N ASN A 235 1.87 0.17 -1.92
CA ASN A 235 1.05 1.22 -1.31
C ASN A 235 0.01 1.80 -2.29
N THR A 236 0.41 2.03 -3.53
CA THR A 236 -0.51 2.51 -4.58
C THR A 236 -1.53 1.44 -4.94
N PHE A 237 -1.11 0.20 -5.09
CA PHE A 237 -1.99 -0.89 -5.50
C PHE A 237 -3.00 -1.26 -4.40
N LEU A 238 -2.52 -1.61 -3.19
CA LEU A 238 -3.39 -2.00 -2.09
C LEU A 238 -4.16 -0.81 -1.50
N GLY A 239 -3.50 0.36 -1.40
CA GLY A 239 -4.12 1.55 -0.83
C GLY A 239 -4.99 2.29 -1.84
N LEU A 240 -4.34 2.98 -2.77
CA LEU A 240 -5.01 3.94 -3.67
C LEU A 240 -5.95 3.26 -4.68
N ALA A 241 -5.56 2.10 -5.25
CA ALA A 241 -6.38 1.43 -6.25
C ALA A 241 -7.51 0.60 -5.63
N LEU A 242 -7.19 -0.28 -4.66
CA LEU A 242 -8.18 -1.20 -4.10
C LEU A 242 -9.08 -0.55 -3.06
N GLY A 243 -8.59 0.41 -2.25
CA GLY A 243 -9.38 1.03 -1.18
C GLY A 243 -10.68 1.66 -1.67
N PRO A 244 -10.62 2.72 -2.48
CA PRO A 244 -11.82 3.37 -3.02
C PRO A 244 -12.67 2.44 -3.87
N TYR A 245 -12.05 1.57 -4.68
CA TYR A 245 -12.75 0.66 -5.56
C TYR A 245 -13.60 -0.36 -4.78
N LEU A 246 -13.02 -1.06 -3.81
CA LEU A 246 -13.76 -2.07 -3.06
C LEU A 246 -14.85 -1.45 -2.19
N MET A 247 -14.61 -0.29 -1.58
CA MET A 247 -15.65 0.44 -0.87
C MET A 247 -16.83 0.81 -1.80
N GLY A 248 -16.54 1.27 -3.02
CA GLY A 248 -17.58 1.55 -4.02
C GLY A 248 -18.36 0.29 -4.40
N GLN A 249 -17.66 -0.81 -4.70
CA GLN A 249 -18.31 -2.08 -5.07
C GLN A 249 -19.19 -2.64 -3.95
N ILE A 250 -18.73 -2.58 -2.70
CA ILE A 250 -19.53 -3.00 -1.54
C ILE A 250 -20.78 -2.11 -1.43
N SER A 251 -20.64 -0.77 -1.58
CA SER A 251 -21.77 0.14 -1.57
C SER A 251 -22.79 -0.19 -2.67
N ASP A 252 -22.33 -0.45 -3.90
CA ASP A 252 -23.19 -0.79 -5.03
C ASP A 252 -23.95 -2.12 -4.81
N LEU A 253 -23.32 -3.11 -4.18
CA LEU A 253 -23.99 -4.36 -3.81
C LEU A 253 -25.13 -4.14 -2.82
N TYR A 254 -24.96 -3.25 -1.83
CA TYR A 254 -26.04 -2.91 -0.90
C TYR A 254 -27.16 -2.12 -1.57
N ILE A 255 -26.82 -1.18 -2.48
CA ILE A 255 -27.82 -0.43 -3.27
C ILE A 255 -28.65 -1.39 -4.13
N THR A 256 -28.03 -2.35 -4.80
CA THR A 256 -28.75 -3.33 -5.64
C THR A 256 -29.63 -4.27 -4.83
N SER A 257 -29.34 -4.46 -3.53
CA SER A 257 -30.22 -5.20 -2.59
C SER A 257 -31.39 -4.37 -2.04
N GLY A 258 -31.52 -3.10 -2.45
CA GLY A 258 -32.61 -2.20 -2.07
C GLY A 258 -32.31 -1.30 -0.86
N ALA A 259 -31.08 -1.24 -0.38
CA ALA A 259 -30.68 -0.36 0.71
C ALA A 259 -30.56 1.10 0.24
N ASP A 260 -30.75 2.05 1.17
CA ASP A 260 -30.52 3.48 0.90
C ASP A 260 -29.07 3.76 0.50
N SER A 261 -28.87 4.73 -0.39
CA SER A 261 -27.54 5.03 -0.96
C SER A 261 -26.55 5.59 0.08
N GLY A 262 -27.03 6.33 1.07
CA GLY A 262 -26.21 6.86 2.17
C GLY A 262 -25.80 5.74 3.12
N GLU A 263 -26.75 4.90 3.54
CA GLU A 263 -26.50 3.74 4.41
C GLU A 263 -25.61 2.69 3.73
N SER A 264 -25.79 2.47 2.43
CA SER A 264 -24.96 1.56 1.65
C SER A 264 -23.49 2.01 1.66
N LEU A 265 -23.26 3.32 1.47
CA LEU A 265 -21.91 3.88 1.49
C LEU A 265 -21.33 3.86 2.92
N ARG A 266 -22.11 4.21 3.95
CA ARG A 266 -21.70 4.10 5.36
C ARG A 266 -21.26 2.70 5.70
N THR A 267 -22.03 1.70 5.33
CA THR A 267 -21.72 0.29 5.55
C THR A 267 -20.45 -0.13 4.83
N ALA A 268 -20.28 0.26 3.57
CA ALA A 268 -19.09 -0.05 2.79
C ALA A 268 -17.82 0.57 3.38
N MET A 269 -17.89 1.84 3.80
CA MET A 269 -16.76 2.51 4.47
C MET A 269 -16.43 1.86 5.82
N THR A 270 -17.45 1.44 6.58
CA THR A 270 -17.27 0.72 7.85
C THR A 270 -16.57 -0.63 7.63
N TRP A 271 -16.96 -1.40 6.61
CA TRP A 271 -16.21 -2.61 6.22
C TRP A 271 -14.76 -2.30 5.86
N GLY A 272 -14.51 -1.19 5.18
CA GLY A 272 -13.16 -0.73 4.88
C GLY A 272 -12.29 -0.54 6.11
N LEU A 273 -12.85 -0.10 7.26
CA LEU A 273 -12.11 0.08 8.51
C LEU A 273 -11.51 -1.23 9.06
N THR A 274 -12.01 -2.39 8.66
CA THR A 274 -11.45 -3.69 9.07
C THR A 274 -9.99 -3.85 8.63
N MET A 275 -9.59 -3.15 7.57
CA MET A 275 -8.19 -3.13 7.10
C MET A 275 -7.22 -2.49 8.10
N PHE A 276 -7.71 -1.68 9.04
CA PHE A 276 -6.90 -1.24 10.18
C PHE A 276 -6.52 -2.41 11.10
N GLY A 277 -7.41 -3.38 11.27
CA GLY A 277 -7.11 -4.62 11.99
C GLY A 277 -6.04 -5.45 11.27
N VAL A 278 -6.12 -5.54 9.94
CA VAL A 278 -5.10 -6.18 9.10
C VAL A 278 -3.74 -5.48 9.27
N ALA A 279 -3.72 -4.13 9.20
CA ALA A 279 -2.51 -3.35 9.40
C ALA A 279 -1.86 -3.64 10.78
N ILE A 280 -2.62 -3.56 11.85
CA ILE A 280 -2.15 -3.83 13.22
C ILE A 280 -1.61 -5.26 13.32
N LEU A 281 -2.31 -6.24 12.77
CA LEU A 281 -1.88 -7.64 12.79
C LEU A 281 -0.52 -7.82 12.11
N PHE A 282 -0.37 -7.35 10.87
CA PHE A 282 0.87 -7.54 10.11
C PHE A 282 2.04 -6.74 10.71
N LEU A 283 1.80 -5.52 11.19
CA LEU A 283 2.84 -4.72 11.85
C LEU A 283 3.24 -5.31 13.22
N THR A 284 2.29 -5.86 13.98
CA THR A 284 2.59 -6.60 15.21
C THR A 284 3.46 -7.83 14.93
N LEU A 285 3.14 -8.58 13.88
CA LEU A 285 3.98 -9.71 13.46
C LEU A 285 5.37 -9.25 13.02
N ALA A 286 5.47 -8.10 12.35
CA ALA A 286 6.74 -7.54 11.90
C ALA A 286 7.66 -7.18 13.08
N THR A 287 7.14 -6.76 14.25
CA THR A 287 7.97 -6.43 15.43
C THR A 287 8.84 -7.60 15.90
N LYS A 288 8.38 -8.84 15.68
CA LYS A 288 9.13 -10.04 16.06
C LYS A 288 10.41 -10.24 15.25
N TYR A 289 10.47 -9.69 14.04
CA TYR A 289 11.56 -9.91 13.09
C TYR A 289 12.39 -8.67 12.82
N LEU A 290 11.84 -7.45 13.00
CA LEU A 290 12.45 -6.19 12.57
C LEU A 290 13.85 -6.00 13.17
N SER A 291 13.99 -6.11 14.50
CA SER A 291 15.28 -5.90 15.18
C SER A 291 16.35 -6.87 14.70
N LYS A 292 15.99 -8.16 14.51
CA LYS A 292 16.89 -9.18 13.97
C LYS A 292 17.29 -8.91 12.53
N ASP A 293 16.28 -8.63 11.67
CA ASP A 293 16.50 -8.41 10.24
C ASP A 293 17.28 -7.12 9.99
N GLU A 294 17.12 -6.08 10.82
CA GLU A 294 17.87 -4.83 10.74
C GLU A 294 19.32 -5.02 11.20
N SER A 295 19.53 -5.65 12.37
CA SER A 295 20.88 -5.87 12.92
C SER A 295 21.74 -6.83 12.08
N SER A 296 21.12 -7.87 11.48
CA SER A 296 21.81 -8.83 10.61
C SER A 296 21.91 -8.39 9.14
N ARG A 297 21.56 -7.14 8.81
CA ARG A 297 21.49 -6.64 7.42
C ARG A 297 22.78 -6.88 6.65
N VAL A 298 23.94 -6.52 7.21
CA VAL A 298 25.25 -6.68 6.56
C VAL A 298 25.60 -8.17 6.37
N GLU A 299 25.33 -8.97 7.40
CA GLU A 299 25.57 -10.42 7.35
C GLU A 299 24.70 -11.11 6.29
N ARG A 300 23.42 -10.75 6.23
CA ARG A 300 22.48 -11.23 5.19
C ARG A 300 22.96 -10.84 3.79
N ALA A 301 23.45 -9.60 3.62
CA ALA A 301 23.98 -9.14 2.33
C ALA A 301 25.21 -9.97 1.91
N ARG A 302 26.17 -10.20 2.81
CA ARG A 302 27.34 -11.05 2.53
C ARG A 302 26.95 -12.48 2.17
N ALA A 303 25.98 -13.06 2.89
CA ALA A 303 25.47 -14.41 2.58
C ALA A 303 24.78 -14.51 1.21
N LEU A 304 24.35 -13.40 0.64
CA LEU A 304 23.78 -13.31 -0.71
C LEU A 304 24.80 -12.93 -1.79
N GLY A 305 26.10 -12.93 -1.45
CA GLY A 305 27.18 -12.65 -2.38
C GLY A 305 27.42 -11.16 -2.66
N GLU A 306 26.88 -10.27 -1.83
CA GLU A 306 27.22 -8.86 -1.87
C GLU A 306 28.65 -8.69 -1.31
N GLY A 307 29.59 -8.29 -2.18
CA GLY A 307 30.99 -8.04 -1.80
C GLY A 307 31.11 -6.89 -0.80
N ASP A 308 32.33 -6.60 -0.37
CA ASP A 308 32.69 -5.68 0.71
C ASP A 308 31.79 -4.43 0.80
N VAL A 309 30.98 -4.42 1.86
CA VAL A 309 30.03 -3.36 2.20
C VAL A 309 30.55 -2.66 3.45
#